data_049c361330621f92ac368a17d5d51952
#
_entry.id   049c361330621f92ac368a17d5d51952
#
_cell.length_a   1.000
_cell.length_b   1.000
_cell.length_c   1.000
_cell.angle_alpha   90.00
_cell.angle_beta   90.00
_cell.angle_gamma   90.00
#
_symmetry.space_group_name_H-M   'P 1'
#
loop_
_entity.id
_entity.type
_entity.pdbx_description
1 polymer ?
#
loop_
_entity_poly.entity_id
_entity_poly.type
_entity_poly.pdbx_seq_one_letter_code
_entity_poly.pdbx_strand_id
1 'polypeptide(L)'
;PCVIATPVKSLNEIGLKVKKEKFNEPIILTCKGIDSSSGKFPSQIFDKYTSSNNLAVLSGPSFASEVLDDKPTAVTIASKNKEVTKIFSKMFHNKFFRIYASEDVIGCQLGGAMKNILSVAVGISDGLGLGSNAKAALISRGIVEMRIIGEILNCDTDTIYGLSGLGDLVLTA
;
A
#
# COMPACT_ATOMS: atom_id res chain seq x y z
N PRO A 1 -11.56 3.08 -15.94
CA PRO A 1 -10.94 2.89 -14.61
C PRO A 1 -10.63 4.22 -13.92
N CYS A 2 -10.53 4.20 -12.59
CA CYS A 2 -10.29 5.39 -11.77
C CYS A 2 -9.14 5.15 -10.78
N VAL A 3 -8.31 6.18 -10.55
CA VAL A 3 -7.24 6.18 -9.52
C VAL A 3 -7.65 7.09 -8.38
N ILE A 4 -7.63 6.59 -7.15
CA ILE A 4 -7.90 7.36 -5.93
C ILE A 4 -6.61 7.53 -5.15
N ALA A 5 -6.08 8.76 -5.17
CA ALA A 5 -4.81 9.14 -4.55
C ALA A 5 -5.02 10.23 -3.48
N THR A 6 -5.99 10.02 -2.60
CA THR A 6 -6.37 10.96 -1.55
C THR A 6 -6.05 10.41 -0.16
N PRO A 7 -5.96 11.23 0.88
CA PRO A 7 -5.83 10.73 2.25
C PRO A 7 -6.97 9.79 2.64
N VAL A 8 -6.67 8.79 3.49
CA VAL A 8 -7.66 7.78 3.94
C VAL A 8 -8.92 8.42 4.54
N LYS A 9 -8.78 9.51 5.29
CA LYS A 9 -9.90 10.27 5.89
C LYS A 9 -10.96 10.74 4.88
N SER A 10 -10.59 10.93 3.61
CA SER A 10 -11.50 11.41 2.55
C SER A 10 -12.22 10.27 1.82
N LEU A 11 -11.89 9.02 2.10
CA LEU A 11 -12.42 7.87 1.33
C LEU A 11 -13.92 7.69 1.46
N ASN A 12 -14.52 7.98 2.62
CA ASN A 12 -15.98 7.88 2.78
C ASN A 12 -16.72 8.91 1.90
N GLU A 13 -16.21 10.15 1.83
CA GLU A 13 -16.79 11.18 0.96
C GLU A 13 -16.70 10.82 -0.51
N ILE A 14 -15.52 10.35 -0.94
CA ILE A 14 -15.28 9.91 -2.32
C ILE A 14 -16.14 8.71 -2.66
N GLY A 15 -16.23 7.72 -1.76
CA GLY A 15 -17.08 6.55 -1.94
C GLY A 15 -18.55 6.90 -2.12
N LEU A 16 -19.08 7.90 -1.39
CA LEU A 16 -20.44 8.41 -1.60
C LEU A 16 -20.63 8.99 -3.00
N LYS A 17 -19.62 9.73 -3.53
CA LYS A 17 -19.66 10.26 -4.90
C LYS A 17 -19.65 9.12 -5.92
N VAL A 18 -18.75 8.13 -5.76
CA VAL A 18 -18.69 6.94 -6.63
C VAL A 18 -20.03 6.23 -6.69
N LYS A 19 -20.67 6.02 -5.54
CA LYS A 19 -21.98 5.37 -5.45
C LYS A 19 -23.10 6.20 -6.10
N LYS A 20 -23.11 7.52 -5.86
CA LYS A 20 -24.09 8.46 -6.43
C LYS A 20 -24.03 8.47 -7.96
N GLU A 21 -22.83 8.50 -8.52
CA GLU A 21 -22.60 8.50 -9.96
C GLU A 21 -22.72 7.08 -10.59
N LYS A 22 -23.06 6.07 -9.79
CA LYS A 22 -23.19 4.66 -10.24
C LYS A 22 -21.95 4.19 -11.00
N PHE A 23 -20.76 4.62 -10.56
CA PHE A 23 -19.50 4.29 -11.21
C PHE A 23 -19.16 2.82 -10.98
N ASN A 24 -19.16 2.02 -12.04
CA ASN A 24 -18.96 0.57 -12.00
C ASN A 24 -17.62 0.11 -12.61
N GLU A 25 -16.79 1.05 -13.02
CA GLU A 25 -15.48 0.74 -13.59
C GLU A 25 -14.45 0.37 -12.52
N PRO A 26 -13.34 -0.29 -12.89
CA PRO A 26 -12.26 -0.61 -11.97
C PRO A 26 -11.69 0.63 -11.27
N ILE A 27 -11.46 0.49 -9.96
CA ILE A 27 -10.90 1.53 -9.10
C ILE A 27 -9.62 1.01 -8.45
N ILE A 28 -8.55 1.81 -8.48
CA ILE A 28 -7.32 1.53 -7.74
C ILE A 28 -7.10 2.57 -6.64
N LEU A 29 -6.86 2.07 -5.43
CA LEU A 29 -6.55 2.87 -4.26
C LEU A 29 -5.02 2.94 -4.09
N THR A 30 -4.47 4.14 -4.00
CA THR A 30 -3.04 4.36 -3.78
C THR A 30 -2.75 4.97 -2.40
N CYS A 31 -3.82 5.28 -1.63
CA CYS A 31 -3.71 5.80 -0.28
C CYS A 31 -3.15 4.74 0.69
N LYS A 32 -2.32 5.19 1.62
CA LYS A 32 -1.68 4.36 2.64
C LYS A 32 -2.16 4.76 4.03
N GLY A 33 -2.37 3.77 4.90
CA GLY A 33 -2.77 3.97 6.29
C GLY A 33 -4.05 3.25 6.65
N ILE A 34 -4.50 3.50 7.88
CA ILE A 34 -5.71 2.96 8.49
C ILE A 34 -6.60 4.12 8.90
N ASP A 35 -7.89 4.01 8.71
CA ASP A 35 -8.84 5.02 9.18
C ASP A 35 -8.89 5.03 10.71
N SER A 36 -8.54 6.17 11.30
CA SER A 36 -8.43 6.31 12.75
C SER A 36 -9.75 6.14 13.51
N SER A 37 -10.88 6.34 12.82
CA SER A 37 -12.21 6.25 13.44
C SER A 37 -12.75 4.82 13.46
N SER A 38 -12.44 4.02 12.44
CA SER A 38 -13.01 2.68 12.26
C SER A 38 -11.98 1.54 12.34
N GLY A 39 -10.69 1.84 12.37
CA GLY A 39 -9.61 0.83 12.28
C GLY A 39 -9.54 0.10 10.94
N LYS A 40 -10.23 0.58 9.90
CA LYS A 40 -10.36 -0.11 8.62
C LYS A 40 -9.29 0.31 7.62
N PHE A 41 -8.86 -0.64 6.80
CA PHE A 41 -8.05 -0.38 5.61
C PHE A 41 -8.88 0.29 4.50
N PRO A 42 -8.23 1.03 3.58
CA PRO A 42 -8.89 1.69 2.45
C PRO A 42 -9.86 0.82 1.66
N SER A 43 -9.48 -0.42 1.32
CA SER A 43 -10.37 -1.34 0.60
C SER A 43 -11.62 -1.68 1.40
N GLN A 44 -11.49 -1.94 2.70
CA GLN A 44 -12.61 -2.24 3.59
C GLN A 44 -13.58 -1.05 3.77
N ILE A 45 -13.07 0.18 3.64
CA ILE A 45 -13.91 1.37 3.61
C ILE A 45 -14.69 1.41 2.30
N PHE A 46 -14.02 1.13 1.18
CA PHE A 46 -14.59 1.23 -0.16
C PHE A 46 -15.57 0.11 -0.51
N ASP A 47 -15.50 -1.05 0.13
CA ASP A 47 -16.44 -2.17 -0.04
C ASP A 47 -17.92 -1.79 0.19
N LYS A 48 -18.17 -0.67 0.87
CA LYS A 48 -19.55 -0.14 1.06
C LYS A 48 -20.10 0.58 -0.17
N TYR A 49 -19.24 0.97 -1.11
CA TYR A 49 -19.57 1.89 -2.19
C TYR A 49 -19.44 1.28 -3.57
N THR A 50 -18.62 0.23 -3.71
CA THR A 50 -18.43 -0.52 -4.95
C THR A 50 -18.15 -1.98 -4.64
N SER A 51 -18.27 -2.85 -5.65
CA SER A 51 -17.92 -4.26 -5.49
C SER A 51 -16.42 -4.42 -5.23
N SER A 52 -16.04 -5.26 -4.26
CA SER A 52 -14.65 -5.64 -4.01
C SER A 52 -13.95 -6.23 -5.25
N ASN A 53 -14.75 -6.83 -6.15
CA ASN A 53 -14.24 -7.34 -7.43
C ASN A 53 -13.79 -6.24 -8.41
N ASN A 54 -14.15 -4.98 -8.16
CA ASN A 54 -13.72 -3.84 -8.96
C ASN A 54 -12.60 -3.04 -8.31
N LEU A 55 -12.12 -3.47 -7.13
CA LEU A 55 -11.08 -2.78 -6.38
C LEU A 55 -9.71 -3.41 -6.58
N ALA A 56 -8.71 -2.53 -6.71
CA ALA A 56 -7.31 -2.85 -6.57
C ALA A 56 -6.65 -1.88 -5.57
N VAL A 57 -5.50 -2.26 -5.06
CA VAL A 57 -4.60 -1.39 -4.29
C VAL A 57 -3.22 -1.38 -4.93
N LEU A 58 -2.54 -0.24 -4.88
CA LEU A 58 -1.16 -0.11 -5.30
C LEU A 58 -0.30 0.22 -4.07
N SER A 59 0.76 -0.56 -3.87
CA SER A 59 1.71 -0.38 -2.77
C SER A 59 3.11 -0.76 -3.20
N GLY A 60 4.11 -0.23 -2.51
CA GLY A 60 5.53 -0.48 -2.79
C GLY A 60 6.35 0.80 -2.84
N PRO A 61 7.68 0.68 -2.98
CA PRO A 61 8.62 1.79 -2.99
C PRO A 61 8.46 2.62 -4.27
N SER A 62 7.93 3.84 -4.15
CA SER A 62 7.61 4.69 -5.31
C SER A 62 7.56 6.16 -4.93
N PHE A 63 8.72 6.76 -4.65
CA PHE A 63 8.79 8.21 -4.49
C PHE A 63 8.44 8.93 -5.81
N ALA A 64 7.50 9.86 -5.72
CA ALA A 64 6.95 10.53 -6.90
C ALA A 64 8.02 11.25 -7.73
N SER A 65 9.01 11.88 -7.09
CA SER A 65 10.13 12.52 -7.78
C SER A 65 10.94 11.54 -8.62
N GLU A 66 11.23 10.35 -8.08
CA GLU A 66 12.00 9.33 -8.79
C GLU A 66 11.21 8.72 -9.96
N VAL A 67 9.90 8.50 -9.75
CA VAL A 67 9.01 8.02 -10.84
C VAL A 67 8.93 9.06 -11.97
N LEU A 68 8.85 10.35 -11.64
CA LEU A 68 8.83 11.42 -12.63
C LEU A 68 10.16 11.57 -13.39
N ASP A 69 11.27 11.20 -12.74
CA ASP A 69 12.62 11.20 -13.32
C ASP A 69 12.94 9.90 -14.08
N ASP A 70 11.96 9.04 -14.36
CA ASP A 70 12.13 7.75 -15.03
C ASP A 70 13.14 6.83 -14.33
N LYS A 71 13.26 6.91 -12.98
CA LYS A 71 14.10 5.99 -12.22
C LYS A 71 13.43 4.61 -12.14
N PRO A 72 14.21 3.52 -12.18
CA PRO A 72 13.66 2.17 -12.07
C PRO A 72 12.85 2.01 -10.78
N THR A 73 11.57 1.73 -10.93
CA THR A 73 10.61 1.61 -9.83
C THR A 73 9.85 0.29 -9.97
N ALA A 74 9.62 -0.38 -8.85
CA ALA A 74 8.84 -1.61 -8.81
C ALA A 74 7.80 -1.53 -7.69
N VAL A 75 6.54 -1.83 -8.03
CA VAL A 75 5.40 -1.79 -7.09
C VAL A 75 4.52 -3.03 -7.24
N THR A 76 3.69 -3.26 -6.26
CA THR A 76 2.68 -4.32 -6.28
C THR A 76 1.29 -3.71 -6.53
N ILE A 77 0.53 -4.34 -7.43
CA ILE A 77 -0.92 -4.13 -7.57
C ILE A 77 -1.61 -5.38 -7.06
N ALA A 78 -2.43 -5.23 -6.03
CA ALA A 78 -3.19 -6.33 -5.46
C ALA A 78 -4.70 -6.14 -5.69
N SER A 79 -5.37 -7.21 -6.14
CA SER A 79 -6.83 -7.27 -6.32
C SER A 79 -7.31 -8.71 -6.18
N LYS A 80 -8.51 -8.90 -5.66
CA LYS A 80 -9.20 -10.21 -5.68
C LYS A 80 -9.60 -10.63 -7.10
N ASN A 81 -9.65 -9.69 -8.04
CA ASN A 81 -10.00 -9.92 -9.44
C ASN A 81 -8.78 -9.73 -10.34
N LYS A 82 -8.31 -10.82 -10.95
CA LYS A 82 -7.14 -10.84 -11.85
C LYS A 82 -7.30 -9.92 -13.08
N GLU A 83 -8.52 -9.74 -13.59
CA GLU A 83 -8.76 -8.84 -14.73
C GLU A 83 -8.55 -7.38 -14.32
N VAL A 84 -8.96 -6.98 -13.10
CA VAL A 84 -8.69 -5.64 -12.56
C VAL A 84 -7.19 -5.40 -12.39
N THR A 85 -6.46 -6.38 -11.83
CA THR A 85 -4.99 -6.32 -11.75
C THR A 85 -4.36 -6.15 -13.12
N LYS A 86 -4.82 -6.92 -14.12
CA LYS A 86 -4.32 -6.86 -15.50
C LYS A 86 -4.58 -5.50 -16.17
N ILE A 87 -5.78 -4.91 -15.97
CA ILE A 87 -6.13 -3.59 -16.49
C ILE A 87 -5.13 -2.54 -15.96
N PHE A 88 -4.94 -2.45 -14.64
CA PHE A 88 -4.04 -1.46 -14.06
C PHE A 88 -2.57 -1.76 -14.34
N SER A 89 -2.18 -3.04 -14.39
CA SER A 89 -0.82 -3.40 -14.80
C SER A 89 -0.54 -2.93 -16.22
N LYS A 90 -1.47 -3.12 -17.15
CA LYS A 90 -1.31 -2.62 -18.53
C LYS A 90 -1.24 -1.09 -18.62
N MET A 91 -1.96 -0.39 -17.74
CA MET A 91 -1.98 1.07 -17.70
C MET A 91 -0.68 1.68 -17.16
N PHE A 92 -0.09 1.08 -16.13
CA PHE A 92 1.05 1.66 -15.43
C PHE A 92 2.39 1.07 -15.82
N HIS A 93 2.43 -0.20 -16.27
CA HIS A 93 3.69 -0.84 -16.62
C HIS A 93 4.36 -0.16 -17.81
N ASN A 94 5.61 0.21 -17.62
CA ASN A 94 6.46 0.74 -18.69
C ASN A 94 7.92 0.31 -18.47
N LYS A 95 8.85 0.85 -19.26
CA LYS A 95 10.28 0.50 -19.20
C LYS A 95 10.89 0.74 -17.81
N PHE A 96 10.44 1.75 -17.10
CA PHE A 96 11.00 2.19 -15.82
C PHE A 96 10.10 1.85 -14.62
N PHE A 97 8.81 1.53 -14.87
CA PHE A 97 7.83 1.27 -13.82
C PHE A 97 7.28 -0.16 -13.94
N ARG A 98 7.80 -1.06 -13.09
CA ARG A 98 7.44 -2.47 -13.13
C ARG A 98 6.34 -2.80 -12.13
N ILE A 99 5.33 -3.55 -12.60
CA ILE A 99 4.20 -4.00 -11.80
C ILE A 99 4.35 -5.47 -11.47
N TYR A 100 4.14 -5.81 -10.20
CA TYR A 100 3.98 -7.18 -9.70
C TYR A 100 2.54 -7.37 -9.24
N ALA A 101 1.90 -8.45 -9.69
CA ALA A 101 0.52 -8.77 -9.36
C ALA A 101 0.46 -9.55 -8.04
N SER A 102 -0.57 -9.28 -7.22
CA SER A 102 -0.89 -10.02 -5.99
C SER A 102 -2.40 -10.18 -5.82
N GLU A 103 -2.83 -11.16 -5.05
CA GLU A 103 -4.22 -11.30 -4.59
C GLU A 103 -4.37 -10.87 -3.11
N ASP A 104 -3.26 -10.62 -2.41
CA ASP A 104 -3.24 -10.21 -1.01
C ASP A 104 -3.43 -8.70 -0.84
N VAL A 105 -4.69 -8.28 -0.95
CA VAL A 105 -5.10 -6.86 -0.83
C VAL A 105 -4.83 -6.31 0.57
N ILE A 106 -5.04 -7.11 1.61
CA ILE A 106 -4.86 -6.67 3.01
C ILE A 106 -3.38 -6.56 3.35
N GLY A 107 -2.55 -7.54 2.99
CA GLY A 107 -1.11 -7.50 3.25
C GLY A 107 -0.43 -6.31 2.57
N CYS A 108 -0.81 -6.00 1.32
CA CYS A 108 -0.31 -4.81 0.63
C CYS A 108 -0.66 -3.51 1.36
N GLN A 109 -1.85 -3.40 1.94
CA GLN A 109 -2.27 -2.21 2.69
C GLN A 109 -1.65 -2.18 4.09
N LEU A 110 -1.48 -3.33 4.75
CA LEU A 110 -0.81 -3.44 6.04
C LEU A 110 0.63 -2.90 5.95
N GLY A 111 1.38 -3.35 4.94
CA GLY A 111 2.75 -2.85 4.68
C GLY A 111 2.78 -1.34 4.57
N GLY A 112 1.94 -0.77 3.71
CA GLY A 112 1.84 0.68 3.52
C GLY A 112 1.36 1.47 4.75
N ALA A 113 0.60 0.87 5.65
CA ALA A 113 0.16 1.49 6.89
C ALA A 113 1.27 1.48 7.96
N MET A 114 1.91 0.33 8.18
CA MET A 114 2.90 0.15 9.23
C MET A 114 4.24 0.84 8.92
N LYS A 115 4.61 0.95 7.66
CA LYS A 115 5.87 1.60 7.28
C LYS A 115 6.01 3.01 7.86
N ASN A 116 4.93 3.78 7.90
CA ASN A 116 4.97 5.16 8.38
C ASN A 116 5.29 5.22 9.88
N ILE A 117 4.74 4.28 10.68
CA ILE A 117 5.00 4.18 12.11
C ILE A 117 6.47 3.80 12.34
N LEU A 118 6.94 2.79 11.62
CA LEU A 118 8.30 2.29 11.75
C LEU A 118 9.33 3.32 11.26
N SER A 119 9.02 4.06 10.21
CA SER A 119 9.91 5.14 9.72
C SER A 119 10.05 6.28 10.70
N VAL A 120 8.98 6.63 11.43
CA VAL A 120 9.07 7.61 12.52
C VAL A 120 9.98 7.10 13.63
N ALA A 121 9.87 5.83 14.02
CA ALA A 121 10.74 5.23 15.03
C ALA A 121 12.22 5.24 14.59
N VAL A 122 12.48 4.91 13.31
CA VAL A 122 13.84 4.97 12.74
C VAL A 122 14.35 6.42 12.70
N GLY A 123 13.52 7.37 12.27
CA GLY A 123 13.90 8.79 12.24
C GLY A 123 14.22 9.36 13.63
N ILE A 124 13.50 8.93 14.68
CA ILE A 124 13.84 9.26 16.08
C ILE A 124 15.20 8.68 16.46
N SER A 125 15.47 7.42 16.12
CA SER A 125 16.76 6.77 16.35
C SER A 125 17.93 7.50 15.67
N ASP A 126 17.73 7.90 14.42
CA ASP A 126 18.73 8.67 13.64
C ASP A 126 18.95 10.07 14.25
N GLY A 127 17.87 10.75 14.64
CA GLY A 127 17.94 12.07 15.29
C GLY A 127 18.63 12.05 16.67
N LEU A 128 18.57 10.93 17.39
CA LEU A 128 19.29 10.71 18.64
C LEU A 128 20.74 10.22 18.44
N GLY A 129 21.18 10.00 17.20
CA GLY A 129 22.53 9.56 16.89
C GLY A 129 22.83 8.12 17.33
N LEU A 130 21.83 7.24 17.41
CA LEU A 130 22.00 5.86 17.91
C LEU A 130 22.76 4.94 16.92
N GLY A 131 22.95 5.40 15.70
CA GLY A 131 23.77 4.76 14.70
C GLY A 131 23.11 3.64 13.90
N SER A 132 23.85 3.12 12.90
CA SER A 132 23.32 2.18 11.91
C SER A 132 22.90 0.83 12.49
N ASN A 133 23.54 0.37 13.57
CA ASN A 133 23.15 -0.88 14.23
C ASN A 133 21.73 -0.78 14.82
N ALA A 134 21.39 0.34 15.46
CA ALA A 134 20.07 0.58 16.02
C ALA A 134 19.02 0.69 14.90
N LYS A 135 19.34 1.39 13.81
CA LYS A 135 18.50 1.49 12.61
C LYS A 135 18.19 0.10 12.03
N ALA A 136 19.21 -0.72 11.79
CA ALA A 136 19.05 -2.07 11.26
C ALA A 136 18.20 -2.95 12.21
N ALA A 137 18.41 -2.86 13.51
CA ALA A 137 17.64 -3.58 14.52
C ALA A 137 16.16 -3.16 14.51
N LEU A 138 15.86 -1.85 14.44
CA LEU A 138 14.49 -1.32 14.35
C LEU A 138 13.77 -1.81 13.10
N ILE A 139 14.40 -1.74 11.93
CA ILE A 139 13.83 -2.25 10.67
C ILE A 139 13.53 -3.75 10.80
N SER A 140 14.52 -4.54 11.27
CA SER A 140 14.38 -5.98 11.40
C SER A 140 13.26 -6.37 12.37
N ARG A 141 13.18 -5.69 13.52
CA ARG A 141 12.10 -5.93 14.50
C ARG A 141 10.75 -5.46 13.97
N GLY A 142 10.70 -4.32 13.30
CA GLY A 142 9.49 -3.79 12.70
C GLY A 142 8.86 -4.75 11.67
N ILE A 143 9.69 -5.40 10.84
CA ILE A 143 9.21 -6.41 9.89
C ILE A 143 8.65 -7.64 10.62
N VAL A 144 9.26 -8.08 11.74
CA VAL A 144 8.72 -9.19 12.54
C VAL A 144 7.34 -8.83 13.10
N GLU A 145 7.17 -7.61 13.63
CA GLU A 145 5.87 -7.15 14.13
C GLU A 145 4.83 -7.05 13.01
N MET A 146 5.22 -6.51 11.85
CA MET A 146 4.36 -6.47 10.66
C MET A 146 3.91 -7.88 10.25
N ARG A 147 4.81 -8.87 10.27
CA ARG A 147 4.50 -10.27 9.98
C ARG A 147 3.49 -10.85 10.99
N ILE A 148 3.70 -10.61 12.29
CA ILE A 148 2.78 -11.11 13.34
C ILE A 148 1.36 -10.55 13.14
N ILE A 149 1.25 -9.25 12.85
CA ILE A 149 -0.06 -8.64 12.54
C ILE A 149 -0.62 -9.22 11.24
N GLY A 150 0.24 -9.42 10.24
CA GLY A 150 -0.14 -10.04 8.97
C GLY A 150 -0.71 -11.44 9.13
N GLU A 151 -0.12 -12.26 9.98
CA GLU A 151 -0.63 -13.61 10.32
C GLU A 151 -2.03 -13.56 10.94
N ILE A 152 -2.27 -12.62 11.87
CA ILE A 152 -3.60 -12.42 12.49
C ILE A 152 -4.64 -12.00 11.44
N LEU A 153 -4.22 -11.22 10.44
CA LEU A 153 -5.08 -10.74 9.35
C LEU A 153 -5.16 -11.70 8.16
N ASN A 154 -4.53 -12.87 8.23
CA ASN A 154 -4.41 -13.87 7.16
C ASN A 154 -3.77 -13.29 5.89
N CYS A 155 -2.75 -12.45 6.04
CA CYS A 155 -1.95 -11.94 4.93
C CYS A 155 -0.88 -12.96 4.51
N ASP A 156 -0.47 -12.87 3.25
CA ASP A 156 0.65 -13.66 2.75
C ASP A 156 1.97 -13.11 3.32
N THR A 157 2.77 -14.01 3.88
CA THR A 157 4.09 -13.70 4.42
C THR A 157 5.02 -13.10 3.35
N ASP A 158 4.94 -13.57 2.12
CA ASP A 158 5.73 -13.05 1.00
C ASP A 158 5.34 -11.60 0.65
N THR A 159 4.09 -11.19 0.88
CA THR A 159 3.68 -9.80 0.73
C THR A 159 4.38 -8.90 1.74
N ILE A 160 4.53 -9.36 2.98
CA ILE A 160 5.19 -8.60 4.06
C ILE A 160 6.69 -8.44 3.80
N TYR A 161 7.36 -9.47 3.32
CA TYR A 161 8.79 -9.41 2.97
C TYR A 161 9.05 -8.83 1.57
N GLY A 162 8.00 -8.63 0.77
CA GLY A 162 8.05 -8.11 -0.59
C GLY A 162 8.08 -6.58 -0.66
N LEU A 163 7.74 -6.08 -1.86
CA LEU A 163 7.76 -4.65 -2.19
C LEU A 163 6.83 -3.82 -1.30
N SER A 164 5.64 -4.33 -0.99
CA SER A 164 4.61 -3.60 -0.23
C SER A 164 4.92 -3.48 1.26
N GLY A 165 5.70 -4.40 1.83
CA GLY A 165 6.13 -4.40 3.23
C GLY A 165 7.57 -3.91 3.36
N LEU A 166 8.53 -4.82 3.32
CA LEU A 166 9.96 -4.52 3.52
C LEU A 166 10.48 -3.48 2.54
N GLY A 167 10.15 -3.59 1.25
CA GLY A 167 10.66 -2.67 0.23
C GLY A 167 10.22 -1.23 0.50
N ASP A 168 8.94 -1.02 0.80
CA ASP A 168 8.38 0.31 1.08
C ASP A 168 8.86 0.87 2.43
N LEU A 169 9.11 0.00 3.42
CA LEU A 169 9.71 0.39 4.70
C LEU A 169 11.15 0.87 4.52
N VAL A 170 11.99 0.11 3.82
CA VAL A 170 13.41 0.45 3.61
C VAL A 170 13.57 1.77 2.83
N LEU A 171 12.68 2.04 1.86
CA LEU A 171 12.67 3.31 1.15
C LEU A 171 12.39 4.51 2.07
N THR A 172 11.53 4.30 3.08
CA THR A 172 10.99 5.40 3.92
C THR A 172 11.80 5.59 5.21
N ALA A 173 12.50 4.56 5.68
CA ALA A 173 13.38 4.54 6.85
C ALA A 173 14.80 5.05 6.50
#